data_563731809c604dc632dc916ecaf91011
#
_entry.id   563731809c604dc632dc916ecaf91011
#
_cell.length_a   1.000
_cell.length_b   1.000
_cell.length_c   1.000
_cell.angle_alpha   90.00
_cell.angle_beta   90.00
_cell.angle_gamma   90.00
#
_symmetry.space_group_name_H-M   'P 1'
#
loop_
_entity.id
_entity.type
_entity.pdbx_description
1 polymer ?
#
loop_
_entity_poly.entity_id
_entity_poly.type
_entity_poly.pdbx_seq_one_letter_code
_entity_poly.pdbx_strand_id
1 'polypeptide(L)' 'MNDAPHGFKEGDKVWVEDGNGRHHPGIFVADNESAGWFGGGPSAYVVHPEAKQAEVVSTYRITPRDE' A
#
# COMPACT_ATOMS: atom_id res chain seq x y z
N MET A 1 9.45 17.12 -7.41
CA MET A 1 9.46 16.00 -6.76
C MET A 1 8.17 15.62 -6.12
N ASN A 2 7.75 14.51 -6.34
CA ASN A 2 6.43 14.11 -5.96
C ASN A 2 6.46 13.23 -4.76
N ASP A 3 6.49 13.86 -3.61
CA ASP A 3 6.39 13.07 -2.41
C ASP A 3 4.98 12.63 -2.23
N ALA A 4 4.78 11.34 -2.17
CA ALA A 4 3.46 10.83 -1.88
C ALA A 4 3.05 11.27 -0.47
N PRO A 5 1.75 11.50 -0.24
CA PRO A 5 1.29 11.97 1.06
C PRO A 5 1.68 11.06 2.21
N HIS A 6 1.80 9.78 1.93
CA HIS A 6 2.15 8.80 2.96
C HIS A 6 3.65 8.66 3.17
N GLY A 7 4.47 9.14 2.22
CA GLY A 7 5.91 9.04 2.35
C GLY A 7 6.53 7.70 2.01
N PHE A 8 5.74 6.75 1.53
CA PHE A 8 6.28 5.44 1.17
C PHE A 8 6.97 5.50 -0.18
N LYS A 9 7.99 4.66 -0.33
CA LYS A 9 8.74 4.53 -1.57
C LYS A 9 8.78 3.09 -2.01
N GLU A 10 9.05 2.89 -3.29
CA GLU A 10 9.15 1.54 -3.83
C GLU A 10 10.14 0.72 -3.03
N GLY A 11 9.72 -0.46 -2.62
CA GLY A 11 10.57 -1.35 -1.84
C GLY A 11 10.43 -1.23 -0.35
N ASP A 12 9.67 -0.22 0.11
CA ASP A 12 9.48 -0.04 1.55
C ASP A 12 8.65 -1.17 2.12
N LYS A 13 9.04 -1.63 3.29
CA LYS A 13 8.27 -2.64 4.01
C LYS A 13 7.10 -1.96 4.71
N VAL A 14 5.93 -2.54 4.57
CA VAL A 14 4.72 -1.98 5.15
C VAL A 14 3.88 -3.09 5.77
N TRP A 15 2.99 -2.68 6.67
CA TRP A 15 1.90 -3.52 7.15
C TRP A 15 0.63 -3.12 6.42
N VAL A 16 -0.13 -4.10 5.97
CA VAL A 16 -1.41 -3.85 5.32
C VAL A 16 -2.51 -4.40 6.21
N GLU A 17 -3.43 -3.53 6.58
CA GLU A 17 -4.56 -3.93 7.41
C GLU A 17 -5.68 -4.47 6.53
N ASP A 18 -6.16 -5.66 6.86
CA ASP A 18 -7.27 -6.24 6.11
C ASP A 18 -8.60 -5.81 6.72
N GLY A 19 -9.69 -6.34 6.17
CA GLY A 19 -11.02 -5.95 6.62
C GLY A 19 -11.37 -6.41 8.03
N ASN A 20 -10.56 -7.28 8.60
CA ASN A 20 -10.78 -7.77 9.95
C ASN A 20 -9.87 -7.11 10.98
N GLY A 21 -9.11 -6.12 10.55
CA GLY A 21 -8.22 -5.42 11.46
C GLY A 21 -6.88 -6.10 11.66
N ARG A 22 -6.60 -7.13 10.90
CA ARG A 22 -5.32 -7.82 11.00
C ARG A 22 -4.32 -7.19 10.06
N HIS A 23 -3.05 -7.27 10.44
CA HIS A 23 -1.97 -6.70 9.65
C HIS A 23 -1.19 -7.79 8.97
N HIS A 24 -0.90 -7.59 7.69
CA HIS A 24 -0.14 -8.52 6.88
C HIS A 24 1.08 -7.81 6.31
N PRO A 25 2.21 -8.49 6.22
CA PRO A 25 3.40 -7.86 5.65
C PRO A 25 3.24 -7.66 4.16
N GLY A 26 3.75 -6.55 3.66
CA GLY A 26 3.74 -6.25 2.25
C GLY A 26 4.91 -5.36 1.90
N ILE A 27 5.14 -5.21 0.59
CA ILE A 27 6.16 -4.34 0.07
C ILE A 27 5.48 -3.31 -0.82
N PHE A 28 5.70 -2.05 -0.51
CA PHE A 28 5.11 -0.97 -1.30
C PHE A 28 5.76 -0.93 -2.68
N VAL A 29 4.96 -0.79 -3.71
CA VAL A 29 5.47 -0.71 -5.07
C VAL A 29 5.27 0.69 -5.64
N ALA A 30 4.05 1.16 -5.68
CA ALA A 30 3.78 2.45 -6.30
C ALA A 30 2.37 2.90 -5.94
N ASP A 31 2.14 4.21 -6.07
CA ASP A 31 0.79 4.74 -5.92
C ASP A 31 -0.06 4.37 -7.12
N ASN A 32 -1.33 4.11 -6.86
CA ASN A 32 -2.29 3.86 -7.92
C ASN A 32 -3.03 5.15 -8.20
N GLU A 33 -2.53 5.91 -9.15
CA GLU A 33 -3.08 7.24 -9.42
C GLU A 33 -4.45 7.17 -10.07
N SER A 34 -4.74 6.09 -10.77
CA SER A 34 -6.02 6.01 -11.46
C SER A 34 -7.19 5.77 -10.53
N ALA A 35 -6.93 5.40 -9.28
CA ALA A 35 -8.03 5.15 -8.35
C ALA A 35 -8.83 6.40 -8.07
N GLY A 36 -8.21 7.58 -8.15
CA GLY A 36 -8.91 8.82 -7.88
C GLY A 36 -10.05 9.11 -8.85
N TRP A 37 -9.97 8.54 -10.04
CA TRP A 37 -11.01 8.74 -11.04
C TRP A 37 -12.35 8.16 -10.62
N PHE A 38 -12.31 7.15 -9.78
CA PHE A 38 -13.53 6.47 -9.37
C PHE A 38 -13.95 6.85 -7.97
N GLY A 39 -13.34 7.88 -7.42
CA GLY A 39 -13.71 8.32 -6.10
C GLY A 39 -13.31 7.39 -4.98
N GLY A 40 -12.42 6.46 -5.27
CA GLY A 40 -11.99 5.49 -4.28
C GLY A 40 -10.96 5.99 -3.30
N GLY A 41 -10.51 7.22 -3.47
CA GLY A 41 -9.49 7.76 -2.60
C GLY A 41 -8.11 7.23 -2.95
N PRO A 42 -7.09 7.67 -2.24
CA PRO A 42 -5.72 7.26 -2.53
C PRO A 42 -5.51 5.78 -2.28
N SER A 43 -4.84 5.12 -3.20
CA SER A 43 -4.52 3.72 -3.06
C SER A 43 -3.13 3.46 -3.61
N ALA A 44 -2.63 2.25 -3.40
CA ALA A 44 -1.29 1.89 -3.79
C ALA A 44 -1.23 0.42 -4.16
N TYR A 45 -0.21 0.08 -4.95
CA TYR A 45 0.10 -1.30 -5.26
C TYR A 45 1.07 -1.82 -4.22
N VAL A 46 0.74 -2.95 -3.63
CA VAL A 46 1.55 -3.60 -2.61
C VAL A 46 1.71 -5.07 -2.98
N VAL A 47 2.93 -5.57 -2.90
CA VAL A 47 3.19 -6.98 -3.14
C VAL A 47 3.25 -7.70 -1.82
N HIS A 48 2.52 -8.81 -1.73
CA HIS A 48 2.56 -9.66 -0.55
C HIS A 48 3.55 -10.79 -0.81
N PRO A 49 4.68 -10.81 -0.11
CA PRO A 49 5.73 -11.79 -0.41
C PRO A 49 5.24 -13.23 -0.37
N GLU A 50 4.33 -13.52 0.53
CA GLU A 50 3.84 -14.90 0.68
C GLU A 50 3.01 -15.32 -0.51
N ALA A 51 2.22 -14.42 -1.06
CA ALA A 51 1.37 -14.74 -2.18
C ALA A 51 2.02 -14.42 -3.52
N LYS A 52 3.09 -13.64 -3.50
CA LYS A 52 3.78 -13.20 -4.71
C LYS A 52 2.84 -12.53 -5.69
N GLN A 53 1.91 -11.78 -5.16
CA GLN A 53 0.92 -11.08 -5.96
C GLN A 53 0.87 -9.63 -5.54
N ALA A 54 0.61 -8.76 -6.51
CA ALA A 54 0.36 -7.37 -6.22
C ALA A 54 -1.11 -7.16 -5.94
N GLU A 55 -1.40 -6.27 -5.01
CA GLU A 55 -2.76 -5.96 -4.63
C GLU A 55 -2.90 -4.45 -4.53
N VAL A 56 -4.07 -3.95 -4.90
CA VAL A 56 -4.37 -2.53 -4.74
C VAL A 56 -5.05 -2.36 -3.39
N VAL A 57 -4.45 -1.53 -2.53
CA VAL A 57 -5.00 -1.29 -1.21
C VAL A 57 -5.05 0.21 -0.96
N SER A 58 -5.98 0.62 -0.10
CA SER A 58 -6.06 2.01 0.31
C SER A 58 -4.82 2.38 1.11
N THR A 59 -4.27 3.55 0.84
CA THR A 59 -3.09 4.01 1.59
C THR A 59 -3.41 4.22 3.06
N TYR A 60 -4.68 4.35 3.41
CA TYR A 60 -5.06 4.47 4.82
C TYR A 60 -4.88 3.15 5.56
N ARG A 61 -4.74 2.06 4.85
CA ARG A 61 -4.54 0.75 5.47
C ARG A 61 -3.08 0.34 5.57
N ILE A 62 -2.19 1.21 5.14
CA ILE A 62 -0.77 0.89 5.08
C ILE A 62 -0.06 1.66 6.18
N THR A 63 0.76 0.94 6.96
CA THR A 63 1.59 1.57 7.98
C THR A 63 3.03 1.11 7.81
N PRO A 64 3.99 1.91 8.28
CA PRO A 64 5.40 1.52 8.16
C PRO A 64 5.69 0.25 8.93
N ARG A 65 6.60 -0.54 8.40
CA ARG A 65 7.07 -1.74 9.06
C ARG A 65 8.57 -1.65 9.21
N ASP A 66 9.02 -1.63 10.46
CA ASP A 66 10.43 -1.42 10.76
C ASP A 66 11.23 -2.70 10.81
N GLU A 67 10.68 -3.80 10.48
CA GLU A 67 11.40 -5.06 10.60
C GLU A 67 12.06 -5.50 9.35
#